data_68ad58d61158480369003500a930a4e6
#
_entry.id   68ad58d61158480369003500a930a4e6
#
_cell.length_a   1.000
_cell.length_b   1.000
_cell.length_c   1.000
_cell.angle_alpha   90.00
_cell.angle_beta   90.00
_cell.angle_gamma   90.00
#
_symmetry.space_group_name_H-M   'P 1'
#
loop_
_entity.id
_entity.type
_entity.pdbx_description
1 polymer ?
#
loop_
_entity_poly.entity_id
_entity_poly.type
_entity_poly.pdbx_seq_one_letter_code
_entity_poly.pdbx_strand_id
1 'polypeptide(L)'
;HEKKLPDGEANFYRETLANNSNLVYQIKKQFELFVPEQYRKQKRLEDGEEADLDAGIEALIDLRSGVTPDEKIYWRRNKTERSVAVALLIDMSASTAEAIDDSSKSNSDDWGAPDDPVEYMVWLRSRRAEGLRRSYKRIVDVEKEGIVLMVNSLEMLGDDYGIYGFSGYGRENVEFYTIKDLDEKFDESISGRIDRIAPLHATRMGPAIRHTITKLENHEARSRFLFLVTDGRPQDRGYSREGVEKEYAVYDTRQALIEARQKGITPFCLTVDKSGHDYLKTMMDDFSYEVLSDISMLPARLPELYKNLTT
;
A
#
# COMPACT_ATOMS: atom_id res chain seq x y z
N HIS A 1 -8.76 7.12 -16.68
CA HIS A 1 -8.64 5.97 -17.60
C HIS A 1 -8.05 4.78 -16.84
N GLU A 2 -8.87 3.76 -16.56
CA GLU A 2 -8.37 2.51 -15.97
C GLU A 2 -7.83 1.60 -17.06
N LYS A 3 -6.63 1.05 -16.85
CA LYS A 3 -5.95 0.12 -17.75
C LYS A 3 -5.38 -1.05 -16.97
N LYS A 4 -5.52 -2.26 -17.47
CA LYS A 4 -4.82 -3.43 -16.91
C LYS A 4 -3.43 -3.52 -17.54
N LEU A 5 -2.38 -3.72 -16.72
CA LEU A 5 -1.04 -3.91 -17.25
C LEU A 5 -0.98 -5.24 -18.03
N PRO A 6 -0.26 -5.29 -19.15
CA PRO A 6 -0.07 -6.53 -19.91
C PRO A 6 0.79 -7.51 -19.12
N ASP A 7 0.60 -8.79 -19.37
CA ASP A 7 1.39 -9.84 -18.75
C ASP A 7 2.88 -9.73 -19.17
N GLY A 8 3.79 -10.11 -18.27
CA GLY A 8 5.23 -10.09 -18.43
C GLY A 8 5.86 -11.46 -18.14
N GLU A 9 7.19 -11.51 -18.03
CA GLU A 9 7.91 -12.79 -17.87
C GLU A 9 8.12 -13.24 -16.41
N ALA A 10 7.69 -12.50 -15.42
CA ALA A 10 7.84 -12.79 -13.98
C ALA A 10 9.31 -13.02 -13.50
N ASN A 11 10.30 -12.59 -14.28
CA ASN A 11 11.72 -12.78 -13.95
C ASN A 11 12.11 -11.93 -12.75
N PHE A 12 11.70 -10.66 -12.75
CA PHE A 12 11.99 -9.73 -11.65
C PHE A 12 11.42 -10.23 -10.32
N TYR A 13 10.19 -10.76 -10.32
CA TYR A 13 9.56 -11.30 -9.12
C TYR A 13 10.39 -12.46 -8.53
N ARG A 14 10.80 -13.41 -9.37
CA ARG A 14 11.60 -14.57 -8.94
C ARG A 14 12.99 -14.17 -8.46
N GLU A 15 13.68 -13.29 -9.20
CA GLU A 15 14.99 -12.78 -8.85
C GLU A 15 14.95 -11.98 -7.52
N THR A 16 13.92 -11.16 -7.31
CA THR A 16 13.76 -10.40 -6.07
C THR A 16 13.62 -11.33 -4.86
N LEU A 17 12.79 -12.36 -4.94
CA LEU A 17 12.65 -13.34 -3.86
C LEU A 17 13.94 -14.11 -3.60
N ALA A 18 14.66 -14.50 -4.65
CA ALA A 18 15.93 -15.20 -4.53
C ALA A 18 17.01 -14.32 -3.87
N ASN A 19 17.15 -13.07 -4.33
CA ASN A 19 18.14 -12.12 -3.82
C ASN A 19 17.84 -11.66 -2.36
N ASN A 20 16.58 -11.63 -1.97
CA ASN A 20 16.14 -11.21 -0.64
C ASN A 20 15.72 -12.40 0.25
N SER A 21 16.22 -13.61 0.00
CA SER A 21 15.79 -14.84 0.70
C SER A 21 15.88 -14.75 2.23
N ASN A 22 16.92 -14.10 2.77
CA ASN A 22 17.06 -13.87 4.21
C ASN A 22 15.96 -12.96 4.75
N LEU A 23 15.63 -11.89 4.03
CA LEU A 23 14.58 -10.94 4.42
C LEU A 23 13.20 -11.60 4.32
N VAL A 24 12.95 -12.36 3.27
CA VAL A 24 11.74 -13.17 3.11
C VAL A 24 11.58 -14.13 4.29
N TYR A 25 12.65 -14.81 4.69
CA TYR A 25 12.61 -15.71 5.86
C TYR A 25 12.31 -14.97 7.17
N GLN A 26 12.94 -13.80 7.39
CA GLN A 26 12.68 -12.99 8.58
C GLN A 26 11.24 -12.48 8.63
N ILE A 27 10.72 -11.96 7.53
CA ILE A 27 9.33 -11.53 7.38
C ILE A 27 8.40 -12.70 7.66
N LYS A 28 8.65 -13.85 7.03
CA LYS A 28 7.89 -15.07 7.25
C LYS A 28 7.81 -15.44 8.73
N LYS A 29 8.96 -15.51 9.40
CA LYS A 29 9.02 -15.83 10.83
C LYS A 29 8.27 -14.82 11.70
N GLN A 30 8.34 -13.54 11.36
CA GLN A 30 7.58 -12.51 12.06
C GLN A 30 6.08 -12.68 11.87
N PHE A 31 5.62 -13.00 10.66
CA PHE A 31 4.19 -13.16 10.36
C PHE A 31 3.63 -14.51 10.87
N GLU A 32 4.43 -15.57 10.93
CA GLU A 32 4.02 -16.83 11.58
C GLU A 32 3.69 -16.64 13.06
N LEU A 33 4.40 -15.75 13.76
CA LEU A 33 4.08 -15.36 15.13
C LEU A 33 2.78 -14.53 15.22
N PHE A 34 2.36 -13.97 14.09
CA PHE A 34 1.16 -13.13 13.96
C PHE A 34 -0.05 -13.84 13.36
N VAL A 35 0.07 -15.07 12.88
CA VAL A 35 -1.13 -15.89 12.64
C VAL A 35 -1.86 -15.93 13.96
N PRO A 36 -2.87 -15.09 14.18
CA PRO A 36 -3.45 -14.91 15.48
C PRO A 36 -3.98 -16.25 15.91
N GLU A 37 -4.09 -16.45 17.18
CA GLU A 37 -5.04 -17.39 17.73
C GLU A 37 -6.35 -17.19 16.97
N GLN A 38 -6.56 -17.97 15.91
CA GLN A 38 -7.76 -17.92 15.07
C GLN A 38 -9.02 -18.22 15.88
N TYR A 39 -8.84 -18.39 17.19
CA TYR A 39 -9.87 -18.75 18.14
C TYR A 39 -9.95 -17.71 19.26
N ARG A 40 -10.88 -16.75 19.12
CA ARG A 40 -11.28 -15.94 20.26
C ARG A 40 -12.21 -16.76 21.16
N LYS A 41 -11.85 -16.85 22.43
CA LYS A 41 -12.70 -17.41 23.47
C LYS A 41 -13.88 -16.45 23.71
N GLN A 42 -15.06 -16.81 23.21
CA GLN A 42 -16.30 -16.09 23.49
C GLN A 42 -16.94 -16.70 24.71
N LYS A 43 -16.97 -15.94 25.81
CA LYS A 43 -17.55 -16.32 27.08
C LYS A 43 -19.02 -15.92 27.18
N ARG A 44 -19.71 -16.46 28.17
CA ARG A 44 -21.11 -16.18 28.50
C ARG A 44 -22.07 -16.49 27.35
N LEU A 45 -22.06 -17.71 26.93
CA LEU A 45 -22.96 -18.26 25.93
C LEU A 45 -23.92 -19.24 26.58
N GLU A 46 -25.13 -19.39 26.05
CA GLU A 46 -26.13 -20.36 26.46
C GLU A 46 -25.74 -21.77 26.03
N ASP A 47 -24.91 -21.89 24.98
CA ASP A 47 -24.39 -23.15 24.44
C ASP A 47 -22.92 -22.98 24.01
N GLY A 48 -22.06 -23.95 24.28
CA GLY A 48 -20.63 -23.87 24.01
C GLY A 48 -19.89 -25.19 24.06
N GLU A 49 -18.57 -25.13 23.84
CA GLU A 49 -17.69 -26.32 23.88
C GLU A 49 -17.42 -26.79 25.31
N GLU A 50 -17.25 -25.84 26.22
CA GLU A 50 -16.96 -26.10 27.63
C GLU A 50 -17.68 -25.09 28.53
N ALA A 51 -17.95 -25.46 29.77
CA ALA A 51 -18.49 -24.56 30.78
C ALA A 51 -17.38 -23.61 31.30
N ASP A 52 -17.69 -22.31 31.42
CA ASP A 52 -16.84 -21.33 32.12
C ASP A 52 -17.01 -21.56 33.63
N LEU A 53 -15.96 -22.02 34.29
CA LEU A 53 -15.97 -22.32 35.70
C LEU A 53 -16.41 -21.14 36.57
N ASP A 54 -15.97 -19.94 36.21
CA ASP A 54 -16.34 -18.73 36.95
C ASP A 54 -17.84 -18.44 36.85
N ALA A 55 -18.40 -18.53 35.63
CA ALA A 55 -19.82 -18.36 35.40
C ALA A 55 -20.65 -19.49 36.05
N GLY A 56 -20.13 -20.70 36.03
CA GLY A 56 -20.76 -21.84 36.72
C GLY A 56 -20.82 -21.68 38.24
N ILE A 57 -19.77 -21.15 38.86
CA ILE A 57 -19.74 -20.83 40.29
C ILE A 57 -20.72 -19.70 40.61
N GLU A 58 -20.78 -18.64 39.82
CA GLU A 58 -21.75 -17.56 39.97
C GLU A 58 -23.19 -18.10 39.91
N ALA A 59 -23.51 -18.93 38.92
CA ALA A 59 -24.82 -19.55 38.77
C ALA A 59 -25.20 -20.43 39.97
N LEU A 60 -24.23 -21.17 40.55
CA LEU A 60 -24.46 -21.97 41.77
C LEU A 60 -24.71 -21.10 43.00
N ILE A 61 -24.05 -19.97 43.13
CA ILE A 61 -24.27 -19.00 44.22
C ILE A 61 -25.67 -18.42 44.11
N ASP A 62 -26.09 -17.99 42.89
CA ASP A 62 -27.41 -17.45 42.64
C ASP A 62 -28.51 -18.45 42.98
N LEU A 63 -28.35 -19.70 42.57
CA LEU A 63 -29.28 -20.78 42.86
C LEU A 63 -29.42 -21.04 44.35
N ARG A 64 -28.31 -21.01 45.11
CA ARG A 64 -28.32 -21.13 46.58
C ARG A 64 -28.93 -19.93 47.29
N SER A 65 -28.85 -18.77 46.67
CA SER A 65 -29.41 -17.52 47.17
C SER A 65 -30.88 -17.32 46.79
N GLY A 66 -31.48 -18.28 46.07
CA GLY A 66 -32.86 -18.20 45.60
C GLY A 66 -33.07 -17.23 44.43
N VAL A 67 -32.01 -16.85 43.77
CA VAL A 67 -32.02 -16.00 42.55
C VAL A 67 -31.99 -16.94 41.33
N THR A 68 -32.67 -16.57 40.26
CA THR A 68 -32.62 -17.28 38.99
C THR A 68 -31.22 -17.13 38.39
N PRO A 69 -30.46 -18.25 38.21
CA PRO A 69 -29.11 -18.19 37.67
C PRO A 69 -29.11 -17.78 36.18
N ASP A 70 -28.02 -17.14 35.73
CA ASP A 70 -27.79 -16.88 34.32
C ASP A 70 -27.49 -18.19 33.59
N GLU A 71 -28.22 -18.48 32.51
CA GLU A 71 -28.04 -19.68 31.69
C GLU A 71 -26.76 -19.62 30.83
N LYS A 72 -26.09 -18.46 30.76
CA LYS A 72 -24.90 -18.20 29.95
C LYS A 72 -23.61 -18.64 30.63
N ILE A 73 -23.51 -19.93 30.90
CA ILE A 73 -22.38 -20.52 31.60
C ILE A 73 -21.33 -21.15 30.71
N TYR A 74 -21.53 -21.13 29.39
CA TYR A 74 -20.64 -21.76 28.43
C TYR A 74 -19.71 -20.77 27.74
N TRP A 75 -18.63 -21.30 27.18
CA TRP A 75 -17.76 -20.58 26.24
C TRP A 75 -17.49 -21.47 25.05
N ARG A 76 -17.18 -20.79 23.91
CA ARG A 76 -16.83 -21.41 22.64
C ARG A 76 -15.60 -20.73 22.07
N ARG A 77 -14.77 -21.49 21.35
CA ARG A 77 -13.71 -20.97 20.51
C ARG A 77 -14.29 -20.60 19.15
N ASN A 78 -14.61 -19.34 18.97
CA ASN A 78 -15.01 -18.86 17.65
C ASN A 78 -13.77 -18.59 16.81
N LYS A 79 -13.67 -19.26 15.66
CA LYS A 79 -12.70 -18.92 14.64
C LYS A 79 -13.01 -17.50 14.16
N THR A 80 -12.18 -16.54 14.54
CA THR A 80 -12.31 -15.19 14.00
C THR A 80 -11.56 -15.20 12.68
N GLU A 81 -12.27 -15.27 11.59
CA GLU A 81 -11.65 -15.10 10.27
C GLU A 81 -11.13 -13.68 10.17
N ARG A 82 -9.86 -13.57 9.75
CA ARG A 82 -9.23 -12.30 9.44
C ARG A 82 -9.92 -11.75 8.18
N SER A 83 -10.44 -10.55 8.24
CA SER A 83 -11.14 -9.90 7.14
C SER A 83 -10.51 -8.54 6.92
N VAL A 84 -9.40 -8.55 6.20
CA VAL A 84 -8.58 -7.37 5.89
C VAL A 84 -8.45 -7.25 4.38
N ALA A 85 -8.70 -6.05 3.87
CA ALA A 85 -8.43 -5.70 2.48
C ALA A 85 -7.39 -4.58 2.40
N VAL A 86 -6.41 -4.76 1.55
CA VAL A 86 -5.27 -3.85 1.36
C VAL A 86 -5.21 -3.39 -0.08
N ALA A 87 -5.13 -2.09 -0.31
CA ALA A 87 -4.79 -1.55 -1.61
C ALA A 87 -3.37 -0.95 -1.56
N LEU A 88 -2.48 -1.45 -2.38
CA LEU A 88 -1.15 -0.89 -2.61
C LEU A 88 -1.25 0.03 -3.82
N LEU A 89 -1.10 1.32 -3.62
CA LEU A 89 -1.16 2.35 -4.65
C LEU A 89 0.23 2.93 -4.88
N ILE A 90 0.80 2.68 -6.05
CA ILE A 90 2.19 2.94 -6.40
C ILE A 90 2.26 4.13 -7.34
N ASP A 91 3.14 5.06 -7.04
CA ASP A 91 3.47 6.15 -7.92
C ASP A 91 4.30 5.65 -9.12
N MET A 92 3.78 5.83 -10.32
CA MET A 92 4.46 5.48 -11.56
C MET A 92 4.88 6.76 -12.30
N SER A 93 5.21 7.82 -11.59
CA SER A 93 5.66 9.07 -12.18
C SER A 93 7.08 8.98 -12.74
N ALA A 94 7.44 9.96 -13.57
CA ALA A 94 8.75 9.98 -14.23
C ALA A 94 9.92 10.14 -13.25
N SER A 95 9.72 10.73 -12.07
CA SER A 95 10.71 10.87 -11.00
C SER A 95 11.22 9.51 -10.50
N THR A 96 10.35 8.49 -10.48
CA THR A 96 10.73 7.13 -10.06
C THR A 96 11.79 6.46 -10.98
N ALA A 97 12.09 7.08 -12.15
CA ALA A 97 13.19 6.68 -13.03
C ALA A 97 14.58 7.11 -12.52
N GLU A 98 14.66 7.95 -11.50
CA GLU A 98 15.94 8.44 -10.97
C GLU A 98 16.75 7.31 -10.32
N ALA A 99 18.09 7.46 -10.40
CA ALA A 99 19.03 6.56 -9.75
C ALA A 99 19.04 6.79 -8.24
N ILE A 100 19.19 5.70 -7.48
CA ILE A 100 19.26 5.77 -6.02
C ILE A 100 20.57 6.40 -5.54
N ASP A 101 21.69 6.13 -6.23
CA ASP A 101 23.00 6.64 -5.87
C ASP A 101 23.29 8.00 -6.50
N ASP A 102 23.55 9.00 -5.66
CA ASP A 102 23.97 10.35 -6.07
C ASP A 102 25.29 10.38 -6.87
N SER A 103 26.12 9.35 -6.72
CA SER A 103 27.41 9.23 -7.43
C SER A 103 27.26 9.07 -8.95
N SER A 104 26.06 8.72 -9.42
CA SER A 104 25.74 8.55 -10.84
C SER A 104 25.04 9.76 -11.47
N LYS A 105 24.72 10.81 -10.70
CA LYS A 105 24.19 12.05 -11.25
C LYS A 105 25.30 12.75 -12.04
N SER A 106 25.21 12.68 -13.36
CA SER A 106 26.06 13.53 -14.21
C SER A 106 25.61 14.98 -14.04
N ASN A 107 26.55 15.92 -14.04
CA ASN A 107 26.33 17.37 -13.92
C ASN A 107 25.44 18.01 -15.02
N SER A 108 24.74 17.21 -15.81
CA SER A 108 23.84 17.62 -16.88
C SER A 108 22.35 17.62 -16.49
N ASP A 109 21.98 17.23 -15.28
CA ASP A 109 20.59 16.93 -14.91
C ASP A 109 19.85 18.07 -14.20
N ASP A 110 20.41 19.28 -14.20
CA ASP A 110 19.78 20.49 -13.60
C ASP A 110 18.70 21.15 -14.49
N TRP A 111 18.26 20.46 -15.53
CA TRP A 111 17.15 20.90 -16.36
C TRP A 111 15.88 20.18 -15.93
N GLY A 112 15.04 20.90 -15.19
CA GLY A 112 13.68 20.46 -14.84
C GLY A 112 12.92 20.00 -16.10
N ALA A 113 11.86 19.21 -15.90
CA ALA A 113 11.05 18.74 -17.03
C ALA A 113 10.59 19.92 -17.90
N PRO A 114 10.80 19.86 -19.22
CA PRO A 114 10.43 20.96 -20.12
C PRO A 114 8.93 21.25 -20.06
N ASP A 115 8.57 22.53 -20.21
CA ASP A 115 7.17 22.95 -20.22
C ASP A 115 6.45 22.66 -21.53
N ASP A 116 7.18 22.52 -22.62
CA ASP A 116 6.62 22.17 -23.91
C ASP A 116 6.27 20.69 -24.03
N PRO A 117 5.06 20.33 -24.52
CA PRO A 117 4.62 18.93 -24.62
C PRO A 117 5.53 18.05 -25.50
N VAL A 118 6.08 18.59 -26.56
CA VAL A 118 6.93 17.86 -27.49
C VAL A 118 8.31 17.64 -26.87
N GLU A 119 8.88 18.68 -26.28
CA GLU A 119 10.17 18.60 -25.57
C GLU A 119 10.06 17.68 -24.35
N TYR A 120 8.95 17.72 -23.62
CA TYR A 120 8.67 16.80 -22.53
C TYR A 120 8.65 15.33 -22.98
N MET A 121 8.03 15.03 -24.12
CA MET A 121 8.02 13.67 -24.67
C MET A 121 9.39 13.21 -25.13
N VAL A 122 10.20 14.10 -25.69
CA VAL A 122 11.60 13.82 -26.07
C VAL A 122 12.45 13.60 -24.82
N TRP A 123 12.30 14.43 -23.81
CA TRP A 123 12.98 14.30 -22.52
C TRP A 123 12.63 12.98 -21.82
N LEU A 124 11.36 12.58 -21.80
CA LEU A 124 10.90 11.28 -21.29
C LEU A 124 11.51 10.10 -22.03
N ARG A 125 11.57 10.18 -23.37
CA ARG A 125 12.21 9.13 -24.20
C ARG A 125 13.70 9.02 -23.93
N SER A 126 14.40 10.15 -23.79
CA SER A 126 15.83 10.15 -23.47
C SER A 126 16.09 9.51 -22.10
N ARG A 127 15.35 9.88 -21.06
CA ARG A 127 15.47 9.27 -19.72
C ARG A 127 15.15 7.79 -19.71
N ARG A 128 14.13 7.34 -20.43
CA ARG A 128 13.86 5.91 -20.60
C ARG A 128 15.01 5.17 -21.31
N ALA A 129 15.55 5.76 -22.36
CA ALA A 129 16.67 5.17 -23.10
C ALA A 129 17.95 5.12 -22.27
N GLU A 130 18.22 6.13 -21.45
CA GLU A 130 19.34 6.14 -20.51
C GLU A 130 19.18 5.09 -19.41
N GLY A 131 17.98 4.94 -18.84
CA GLY A 131 17.70 3.92 -17.84
C GLY A 131 17.91 2.48 -18.35
N LEU A 132 17.70 2.24 -19.65
CA LEU A 132 17.96 0.95 -20.30
C LEU A 132 19.46 0.69 -20.59
N ARG A 133 20.28 1.75 -20.63
CA ARG A 133 21.72 1.66 -20.96
C ARG A 133 22.63 1.63 -19.75
N ARG A 134 22.15 2.07 -18.56
CA ARG A 134 22.96 2.18 -17.35
C ARG A 134 22.59 1.04 -16.39
N SER A 135 23.59 0.39 -15.84
CA SER A 135 23.44 -0.65 -14.81
C SER A 135 23.33 -0.03 -13.40
N TYR A 136 22.35 0.88 -13.18
CA TYR A 136 22.06 1.40 -11.84
C TYR A 136 20.63 1.08 -11.41
N LYS A 137 20.45 0.89 -10.12
CA LYS A 137 19.15 0.62 -9.51
C LYS A 137 18.36 1.93 -9.41
N ARG A 138 17.12 1.92 -9.88
CA ARG A 138 16.21 3.08 -9.88
C ARG A 138 15.26 3.02 -8.70
N ILE A 139 14.63 4.14 -8.36
CA ILE A 139 13.59 4.23 -7.32
C ILE A 139 12.49 3.22 -7.61
N VAL A 140 11.96 3.17 -8.84
CA VAL A 140 10.90 2.21 -9.24
C VAL A 140 11.32 0.74 -9.04
N ASP A 141 12.59 0.41 -9.19
CA ASP A 141 13.06 -0.97 -9.02
C ASP A 141 13.00 -1.38 -7.54
N VAL A 142 13.28 -0.46 -6.62
CA VAL A 142 13.14 -0.70 -5.16
C VAL A 142 11.67 -0.70 -4.72
N GLU A 143 10.84 0.17 -5.29
CA GLU A 143 9.40 0.13 -5.05
C GLU A 143 8.83 -1.24 -5.47
N LYS A 144 9.20 -1.75 -6.64
CA LYS A 144 8.84 -3.09 -7.10
C LYS A 144 9.32 -4.19 -6.15
N GLU A 145 10.56 -4.10 -5.67
CA GLU A 145 11.06 -5.06 -4.66
C GLU A 145 10.21 -5.02 -3.39
N GLY A 146 9.87 -3.82 -2.90
CA GLY A 146 9.00 -3.64 -1.75
C GLY A 146 7.62 -4.28 -1.97
N ILE A 147 7.03 -4.09 -3.15
CA ILE A 147 5.77 -4.71 -3.53
C ILE A 147 5.86 -6.23 -3.57
N VAL A 148 6.92 -6.80 -4.15
CA VAL A 148 7.14 -8.27 -4.19
C VAL A 148 7.18 -8.85 -2.78
N LEU A 149 7.91 -8.22 -1.86
CA LEU A 149 8.01 -8.69 -0.47
C LEU A 149 6.70 -8.50 0.29
N MET A 150 5.97 -7.42 0.03
CA MET A 150 4.65 -7.20 0.61
C MET A 150 3.64 -8.22 0.12
N VAL A 151 3.58 -8.48 -1.18
CA VAL A 151 2.74 -9.53 -1.79
C VAL A 151 2.99 -10.88 -1.14
N ASN A 152 4.26 -11.27 -1.02
CA ASN A 152 4.61 -12.52 -0.36
C ASN A 152 4.11 -12.60 1.09
N SER A 153 4.11 -11.47 1.79
CA SER A 153 3.61 -11.37 3.17
C SER A 153 2.09 -11.48 3.22
N LEU A 154 1.38 -10.82 2.32
CA LEU A 154 -0.08 -10.82 2.24
C LEU A 154 -0.63 -12.21 1.86
N GLU A 155 0.01 -12.88 0.91
CA GLU A 155 -0.32 -14.26 0.53
C GLU A 155 -0.15 -15.24 1.72
N MET A 156 0.87 -15.03 2.54
CA MET A 156 1.07 -15.86 3.74
C MET A 156 -0.01 -15.65 4.81
N LEU A 157 -0.53 -14.43 4.94
CA LEU A 157 -1.58 -14.10 5.90
C LEU A 157 -2.97 -14.48 5.39
N GLY A 158 -3.13 -14.64 4.08
CA GLY A 158 -4.41 -14.86 3.43
C GLY A 158 -5.31 -13.62 3.44
N ASP A 159 -4.72 -12.43 3.48
CA ASP A 159 -5.45 -11.16 3.38
C ASP A 159 -5.77 -10.84 1.92
N ASP A 160 -6.92 -10.20 1.67
CA ASP A 160 -7.28 -9.72 0.35
C ASP A 160 -6.48 -8.46 0.01
N TYR A 161 -5.92 -8.40 -1.19
CA TYR A 161 -5.16 -7.23 -1.61
C TYR A 161 -5.25 -6.92 -3.09
N GLY A 162 -5.20 -5.64 -3.41
CA GLY A 162 -5.07 -5.11 -4.76
C GLY A 162 -3.75 -4.36 -4.93
N ILE A 163 -3.20 -4.40 -6.13
CA ILE A 163 -1.99 -3.67 -6.51
C ILE A 163 -2.36 -2.76 -7.67
N TYR A 164 -2.18 -1.48 -7.46
CA TYR A 164 -2.56 -0.44 -8.42
C TYR A 164 -1.42 0.52 -8.62
N GLY A 165 -1.27 1.00 -9.84
CA GLY A 165 -0.35 2.08 -10.18
C GLY A 165 -1.09 3.30 -10.68
N PHE A 166 -0.51 4.47 -10.53
CA PHE A 166 -1.09 5.68 -11.08
C PHE A 166 -0.04 6.57 -11.72
N SER A 167 -0.51 7.33 -12.71
CA SER A 167 0.23 8.40 -13.33
C SER A 167 -0.76 9.41 -13.90
N GLY A 168 -0.29 10.51 -14.42
CA GLY A 168 -1.18 11.50 -15.03
C GLY A 168 -0.46 12.47 -15.94
N TYR A 169 -1.22 13.03 -16.87
CA TYR A 169 -0.78 14.12 -17.72
C TYR A 169 -1.93 15.10 -17.93
N GLY A 170 -2.03 16.06 -17.01
CA GLY A 170 -3.13 17.01 -17.01
C GLY A 170 -4.45 16.43 -16.51
N ARG A 171 -5.47 17.27 -16.40
CA ARG A 171 -6.76 16.94 -15.79
C ARG A 171 -7.51 15.84 -16.52
N GLU A 172 -7.43 15.79 -17.83
CA GLU A 172 -8.19 14.88 -18.69
C GLU A 172 -7.54 13.50 -18.82
N ASN A 173 -6.23 13.39 -18.51
CA ASN A 173 -5.46 12.18 -18.71
C ASN A 173 -4.91 11.65 -17.38
N VAL A 174 -5.81 11.28 -16.47
CA VAL A 174 -5.46 10.54 -15.26
C VAL A 174 -5.48 9.06 -15.60
N GLU A 175 -4.34 8.40 -15.43
CA GLU A 175 -4.16 6.99 -15.73
C GLU A 175 -4.07 6.20 -14.44
N PHE A 176 -4.89 5.15 -14.36
CA PHE A 176 -4.90 4.21 -13.25
C PHE A 176 -4.62 2.81 -13.82
N TYR A 177 -3.63 2.15 -13.27
CA TYR A 177 -3.16 0.86 -13.75
C TYR A 177 -3.50 -0.22 -12.73
N THR A 178 -4.25 -1.23 -13.16
CA THR A 178 -4.53 -2.42 -12.37
C THR A 178 -3.49 -3.48 -12.66
N ILE A 179 -2.64 -3.77 -11.67
CA ILE A 179 -1.67 -4.87 -11.69
C ILE A 179 -2.35 -6.15 -11.18
N LYS A 180 -3.02 -6.06 -10.03
CA LYS A 180 -3.87 -7.07 -9.43
C LYS A 180 -5.11 -6.41 -8.83
N ASP A 181 -6.30 -6.89 -9.14
CA ASP A 181 -7.51 -6.44 -8.45
C ASP A 181 -7.73 -7.21 -7.13
N LEU A 182 -8.54 -6.66 -6.21
CA LEU A 182 -8.83 -7.24 -4.90
C LEU A 182 -9.39 -8.67 -5.01
N ASP A 183 -10.29 -8.90 -5.98
CA ASP A 183 -10.95 -10.17 -6.19
C ASP A 183 -10.13 -11.17 -7.03
N GLU A 184 -8.99 -10.74 -7.56
CA GLU A 184 -8.12 -11.57 -8.40
C GLU A 184 -7.18 -12.40 -7.52
N LYS A 185 -7.09 -13.72 -7.76
CA LYS A 185 -6.13 -14.57 -7.08
C LYS A 185 -4.74 -14.38 -7.66
N PHE A 186 -3.74 -14.39 -6.79
CA PHE A 186 -2.36 -14.26 -7.23
C PHE A 186 -1.93 -15.45 -8.10
N ASP A 187 -1.35 -15.15 -9.25
CA ASP A 187 -0.84 -16.13 -10.20
C ASP A 187 0.45 -15.63 -10.90
N GLU A 188 0.98 -16.44 -11.81
CA GLU A 188 2.18 -16.10 -12.57
C GLU A 188 1.97 -14.88 -13.49
N SER A 189 0.75 -14.65 -13.97
CA SER A 189 0.44 -13.50 -14.82
C SER A 189 0.58 -12.19 -14.04
N ILE A 190 0.15 -12.18 -12.76
CA ILE A 190 0.30 -11.02 -11.87
C ILE A 190 1.77 -10.75 -11.57
N SER A 191 2.57 -11.81 -11.34
CA SER A 191 4.02 -11.68 -11.19
C SER A 191 4.64 -11.01 -12.42
N GLY A 192 4.20 -11.39 -13.62
CA GLY A 192 4.61 -10.78 -14.87
C GLY A 192 4.15 -9.33 -15.03
N ARG A 193 2.96 -8.96 -14.52
CA ARG A 193 2.49 -7.56 -14.53
C ARG A 193 3.31 -6.68 -13.61
N ILE A 194 3.78 -7.21 -12.46
CA ILE A 194 4.71 -6.48 -11.58
C ILE A 194 6.00 -6.14 -12.33
N ASP A 195 6.49 -7.03 -13.19
CA ASP A 195 7.66 -6.75 -14.05
C ASP A 195 7.43 -5.55 -14.98
N ARG A 196 6.20 -5.32 -15.41
CA ARG A 196 5.82 -4.25 -16.32
C ARG A 196 5.64 -2.89 -15.67
N ILE A 197 5.70 -2.79 -14.34
CA ILE A 197 5.68 -1.50 -13.65
C ILE A 197 6.90 -0.69 -14.13
N ALA A 198 6.64 0.49 -14.66
CA ALA A 198 7.66 1.37 -15.22
C ALA A 198 7.28 2.84 -15.05
N PRO A 199 8.25 3.74 -14.96
CA PRO A 199 8.00 5.19 -14.89
C PRO A 199 7.25 5.69 -16.12
N LEU A 200 6.26 6.56 -15.89
CA LEU A 200 5.38 7.09 -16.95
C LEU A 200 5.42 8.62 -17.01
N HIS A 201 4.45 9.29 -16.43
CA HIS A 201 4.24 10.73 -16.59
C HIS A 201 4.37 11.47 -15.25
N ALA A 202 3.41 12.34 -14.93
CA ALA A 202 3.38 13.14 -13.72
C ALA A 202 2.59 12.48 -12.58
N THR A 203 2.69 13.06 -11.39
CA THR A 203 2.13 12.53 -10.14
C THR A 203 0.78 13.18 -9.84
N ARG A 204 -0.32 12.50 -10.17
CA ARG A 204 -1.69 12.96 -9.88
C ARG A 204 -2.39 12.05 -8.87
N MET A 205 -2.14 12.30 -7.58
CA MET A 205 -2.53 11.41 -6.47
C MET A 205 -4.03 11.45 -6.17
N GLY A 206 -4.63 12.64 -6.06
CA GLY A 206 -6.00 12.79 -5.57
C GLY A 206 -7.03 11.93 -6.28
N PRO A 207 -7.16 11.99 -7.61
CA PRO A 207 -8.05 11.11 -8.36
C PRO A 207 -7.73 9.63 -8.24
N ALA A 208 -6.44 9.26 -8.18
CA ALA A 208 -6.02 7.88 -8.02
C ALA A 208 -6.45 7.31 -6.66
N ILE A 209 -6.27 8.08 -5.59
CA ILE A 209 -6.73 7.72 -4.25
C ILE A 209 -8.25 7.51 -4.24
N ARG A 210 -9.04 8.43 -4.81
CA ARG A 210 -10.50 8.31 -4.88
C ARG A 210 -10.95 7.08 -5.66
N HIS A 211 -10.24 6.76 -6.75
CA HIS A 211 -10.55 5.54 -7.51
C HIS A 211 -10.25 4.28 -6.69
N THR A 212 -9.12 4.25 -5.97
CA THR A 212 -8.77 3.15 -5.07
C THR A 212 -9.77 3.01 -3.91
N ILE A 213 -10.26 4.13 -3.37
CA ILE A 213 -11.33 4.13 -2.37
C ILE A 213 -12.56 3.39 -2.91
N THR A 214 -12.97 3.69 -4.15
CA THR A 214 -14.13 3.01 -4.78
C THR A 214 -13.90 1.50 -4.90
N LYS A 215 -12.68 1.07 -5.23
CA LYS A 215 -12.32 -0.35 -5.27
C LYS A 215 -12.45 -1.01 -3.88
N LEU A 216 -11.90 -0.38 -2.85
CA LEU A 216 -11.96 -0.89 -1.47
C LEU A 216 -13.38 -0.88 -0.88
N GLU A 217 -14.23 0.10 -1.23
CA GLU A 217 -15.63 0.14 -0.78
C GLU A 217 -16.46 -0.99 -1.36
N ASN A 218 -16.20 -1.35 -2.60
CA ASN A 218 -16.92 -2.44 -3.28
C ASN A 218 -16.50 -3.83 -2.80
N HIS A 219 -15.40 -3.93 -2.04
CA HIS A 219 -14.91 -5.19 -1.50
C HIS A 219 -15.35 -5.39 -0.04
N GLU A 220 -15.82 -6.60 0.29
CA GLU A 220 -16.28 -6.92 1.64
C GLU A 220 -15.10 -7.21 2.57
N ALA A 221 -14.76 -6.25 3.43
CA ALA A 221 -13.76 -6.43 4.46
C ALA A 221 -14.10 -5.59 5.70
N ARG A 222 -13.73 -6.10 6.89
CA ARG A 222 -13.91 -5.38 8.16
C ARG A 222 -12.90 -4.25 8.31
N SER A 223 -11.66 -4.50 7.94
CA SER A 223 -10.58 -3.52 8.00
C SER A 223 -10.05 -3.27 6.60
N ARG A 224 -9.96 -2.00 6.21
CA ARG A 224 -9.49 -1.60 4.89
C ARG A 224 -8.32 -0.64 5.02
N PHE A 225 -7.24 -0.93 4.30
CA PHE A 225 -6.02 -0.14 4.32
C PHE A 225 -5.65 0.32 2.91
N LEU A 226 -5.20 1.56 2.81
CA LEU A 226 -4.65 2.14 1.60
C LEU A 226 -3.19 2.52 1.85
N PHE A 227 -2.26 1.78 1.25
CA PHE A 227 -0.84 2.12 1.26
C PHE A 227 -0.48 2.90 0.01
N LEU A 228 -0.13 4.16 0.18
CA LEU A 228 0.40 5.01 -0.87
C LEU A 228 1.92 4.99 -0.82
N VAL A 229 2.55 4.52 -1.89
CA VAL A 229 4.01 4.53 -2.06
C VAL A 229 4.35 5.57 -3.12
N THR A 230 5.16 6.56 -2.76
CA THR A 230 5.52 7.67 -3.65
C THR A 230 6.93 8.16 -3.36
N ASP A 231 7.63 8.60 -4.36
CA ASP A 231 8.98 9.18 -4.25
C ASP A 231 8.96 10.69 -3.98
N GLY A 232 7.79 11.34 -4.08
CA GLY A 232 7.75 12.77 -3.95
C GLY A 232 6.38 13.44 -3.85
N ARG A 233 6.40 14.69 -4.20
CA ARG A 233 5.28 15.62 -4.10
C ARG A 233 4.29 15.43 -5.25
N PRO A 234 2.97 15.53 -5.00
CA PRO A 234 1.99 15.55 -6.08
C PRO A 234 2.27 16.75 -7.00
N GLN A 235 2.55 16.47 -8.27
CA GLN A 235 2.87 17.47 -9.27
C GLN A 235 2.39 17.05 -10.65
N ASP A 236 1.54 17.87 -11.27
CA ASP A 236 1.05 17.64 -12.61
C ASP A 236 0.66 18.96 -13.30
N ARG A 237 0.69 19.02 -14.62
CA ARG A 237 0.11 20.10 -15.41
C ARG A 237 -1.38 20.22 -15.14
N GLY A 238 -1.88 21.43 -14.96
CA GLY A 238 -3.29 21.70 -14.71
C GLY A 238 -3.70 21.66 -13.22
N TYR A 239 -2.79 21.39 -12.29
CA TYR A 239 -2.91 21.87 -10.93
C TYR A 239 -2.42 23.34 -10.83
N SER A 240 -1.96 23.92 -11.95
CA SER A 240 -1.40 25.24 -12.00
C SER A 240 -2.37 26.27 -12.49
N ARG A 241 -2.66 27.23 -11.64
CA ARG A 241 -3.11 28.59 -11.99
C ARG A 241 -2.24 29.57 -11.23
N GLU A 242 -1.43 30.33 -11.97
CA GLU A 242 -0.75 31.55 -11.49
C GLU A 242 -0.10 31.44 -10.08
N GLY A 243 0.98 30.66 -9.94
CA GLY A 243 1.84 30.67 -8.76
C GLY A 243 1.35 29.87 -7.53
N VAL A 244 0.12 29.34 -7.54
CA VAL A 244 -0.48 28.57 -6.42
C VAL A 244 -0.49 27.05 -6.69
N GLU A 245 0.23 26.62 -7.68
CA GLU A 245 0.19 25.29 -8.27
C GLU A 245 0.45 24.15 -7.28
N LYS A 246 1.51 24.31 -6.52
CA LYS A 246 2.02 23.25 -5.65
C LYS A 246 1.09 22.96 -4.47
N GLU A 247 0.40 23.98 -3.98
CA GLU A 247 -0.50 23.83 -2.84
C GLU A 247 -1.80 23.13 -3.21
N TYR A 248 -2.37 23.43 -4.39
CA TYR A 248 -3.63 22.83 -4.81
C TYR A 248 -3.54 21.30 -4.93
N ALA A 249 -2.45 20.78 -5.50
CA ALA A 249 -2.23 19.34 -5.61
C ALA A 249 -2.11 18.65 -4.24
N VAL A 250 -1.44 19.31 -3.29
CA VAL A 250 -1.30 18.85 -1.91
C VAL A 250 -2.66 18.82 -1.20
N TYR A 251 -3.47 19.89 -1.35
CA TYR A 251 -4.80 19.96 -0.75
C TYR A 251 -5.79 18.98 -1.39
N ASP A 252 -5.74 18.74 -2.70
CA ASP A 252 -6.57 17.73 -3.37
C ASP A 252 -6.24 16.32 -2.87
N THR A 253 -4.95 16.02 -2.69
CA THR A 253 -4.50 14.76 -2.13
C THR A 253 -4.94 14.61 -0.68
N ARG A 254 -4.78 15.66 0.15
CA ARG A 254 -5.28 15.67 1.53
C ARG A 254 -6.77 15.41 1.59
N GLN A 255 -7.55 16.08 0.74
CA GLN A 255 -9.00 15.88 0.70
C GLN A 255 -9.37 14.45 0.34
N ALA A 256 -8.66 13.83 -0.62
CA ALA A 256 -8.89 12.43 -0.98
C ALA A 256 -8.56 11.46 0.17
N LEU A 257 -7.53 11.75 0.98
CA LEU A 257 -7.19 10.96 2.18
C LEU A 257 -8.25 11.13 3.29
N ILE A 258 -8.81 12.32 3.46
CA ILE A 258 -9.92 12.57 4.38
C ILE A 258 -11.16 11.76 3.95
N GLU A 259 -11.47 11.77 2.65
CA GLU A 259 -12.56 10.97 2.07
C GLU A 259 -12.35 9.47 2.34
N ALA A 260 -11.12 8.95 2.21
CA ALA A 260 -10.80 7.56 2.57
C ALA A 260 -11.16 7.24 4.01
N ARG A 261 -10.72 8.10 4.95
CA ARG A 261 -10.97 7.91 6.38
C ARG A 261 -12.46 7.98 6.74
N GLN A 262 -13.21 8.90 6.12
CA GLN A 262 -14.67 9.01 6.30
C GLN A 262 -15.40 7.73 5.88
N LYS A 263 -14.83 6.98 4.94
CA LYS A 263 -15.35 5.70 4.44
C LYS A 263 -14.79 4.48 5.19
N GLY A 264 -14.12 4.69 6.33
CA GLY A 264 -13.57 3.61 7.15
C GLY A 264 -12.34 2.93 6.54
N ILE A 265 -11.64 3.61 5.63
CA ILE A 265 -10.37 3.16 5.04
C ILE A 265 -9.24 3.87 5.76
N THR A 266 -8.26 3.13 6.27
CA THR A 266 -7.08 3.68 6.93
C THR A 266 -5.97 3.96 5.90
N PRO A 267 -5.69 5.22 5.56
CA PRO A 267 -4.60 5.54 4.66
C PRO A 267 -3.26 5.58 5.39
N PHE A 268 -2.23 5.11 4.72
CA PHE A 268 -0.84 5.22 5.14
C PHE A 268 0.02 5.64 3.95
N CYS A 269 0.89 6.62 4.14
CA CYS A 269 1.80 7.09 3.10
C CYS A 269 3.24 6.71 3.43
N LEU A 270 3.94 6.16 2.48
CA LEU A 270 5.35 5.84 2.55
C LEU A 270 6.09 6.59 1.45
N THR A 271 7.04 7.43 1.83
CA THR A 271 7.77 8.28 0.90
C THR A 271 9.26 8.33 1.21
N VAL A 272 10.05 8.66 0.20
CA VAL A 272 11.51 8.87 0.32
C VAL A 272 11.93 10.33 0.19
N ASP A 273 10.99 11.22 -0.03
CA ASP A 273 11.29 12.65 -0.18
C ASP A 273 11.74 13.28 1.15
N LYS A 274 13.04 13.43 1.31
CA LYS A 274 13.65 14.07 2.48
C LYS A 274 13.42 15.58 2.54
N SER A 275 13.16 16.23 1.42
CA SER A 275 12.93 17.67 1.32
C SER A 275 11.48 18.05 1.59
N GLY A 276 10.62 17.06 1.66
CA GLY A 276 9.16 17.22 1.62
C GLY A 276 8.46 17.44 2.95
N HIS A 277 9.17 17.67 4.06
CA HIS A 277 8.54 17.74 5.39
C HIS A 277 7.37 18.73 5.49
N ASP A 278 7.43 19.86 4.79
CA ASP A 278 6.39 20.90 4.91
C ASP A 278 5.10 20.51 4.17
N TYR A 279 5.21 19.99 2.95
CA TYR A 279 4.01 19.54 2.23
C TYR A 279 3.41 18.25 2.81
N LEU A 280 4.26 17.35 3.31
CA LEU A 280 3.81 16.12 3.96
C LEU A 280 3.01 16.43 5.22
N LYS A 281 3.45 17.37 6.05
CA LYS A 281 2.67 17.86 7.19
C LYS A 281 1.30 18.38 6.76
N THR A 282 1.25 19.20 5.71
CA THR A 282 -0.01 19.73 5.20
C THR A 282 -0.90 18.65 4.61
N MET A 283 -0.32 17.70 3.88
CA MET A 283 -1.02 16.62 3.21
C MET A 283 -1.52 15.55 4.20
N MET A 284 -0.72 15.23 5.21
CA MET A 284 -0.90 14.10 6.11
C MET A 284 -1.21 14.49 7.56
N ASP A 285 -1.51 15.75 7.86
CA ASP A 285 -1.68 16.37 9.18
C ASP A 285 -2.30 15.45 10.26
N ASP A 286 -3.35 14.71 9.86
CA ASP A 286 -4.08 13.76 10.71
C ASP A 286 -3.84 12.27 10.35
N PHE A 287 -2.91 11.97 9.43
CA PHE A 287 -2.71 10.63 8.89
C PHE A 287 -1.33 10.07 9.22
N SER A 288 -1.24 8.75 9.26
CA SER A 288 0.03 8.07 9.46
C SER A 288 0.87 8.12 8.18
N TYR A 289 2.10 8.59 8.30
CA TYR A 289 3.08 8.55 7.21
C TYR A 289 4.47 8.25 7.76
N GLU A 290 5.31 7.74 6.89
CA GLU A 290 6.71 7.52 7.19
C GLU A 290 7.59 8.04 6.04
N VAL A 291 8.65 8.76 6.40
CA VAL A 291 9.67 9.21 5.46
C VAL A 291 10.87 8.32 5.61
N LEU A 292 11.19 7.55 4.59
CA LEU A 292 12.37 6.71 4.60
C LEU A 292 13.62 7.56 4.39
N SER A 293 14.62 7.35 5.23
CA SER A 293 15.92 8.01 5.07
C SER A 293 16.66 7.54 3.82
N ASP A 294 16.37 6.33 3.38
CA ASP A 294 16.94 5.68 2.21
C ASP A 294 15.86 4.77 1.59
N ILE A 295 15.63 4.92 0.27
CA ILE A 295 14.68 4.11 -0.47
C ILE A 295 15.00 2.62 -0.38
N SER A 296 16.27 2.25 -0.28
CA SER A 296 16.69 0.85 -0.16
C SER A 296 16.11 0.12 1.07
N MET A 297 15.62 0.87 2.06
CA MET A 297 14.92 0.32 3.23
C MET A 297 13.46 -0.06 2.95
N LEU A 298 12.86 0.43 1.86
CA LEU A 298 11.45 0.21 1.53
C LEU A 298 11.04 -1.28 1.53
N PRO A 299 11.79 -2.19 0.90
CA PRO A 299 11.42 -3.59 0.84
C PRO A 299 11.27 -4.27 2.21
N ALA A 300 12.09 -3.89 3.18
CA ALA A 300 12.00 -4.42 4.54
C ALA A 300 10.93 -3.70 5.37
N ARG A 301 10.81 -2.39 5.18
CA ARG A 301 9.96 -1.54 6.02
C ARG A 301 8.46 -1.69 5.73
N LEU A 302 8.09 -1.88 4.45
CA LEU A 302 6.69 -1.96 4.05
C LEU A 302 5.94 -3.14 4.72
N PRO A 303 6.46 -4.38 4.75
CA PRO A 303 5.84 -5.47 5.50
C PRO A 303 5.79 -5.23 7.02
N GLU A 304 6.82 -4.60 7.59
CA GLU A 304 6.86 -4.28 9.01
C GLU A 304 5.77 -3.27 9.40
N LEU A 305 5.58 -2.23 8.60
CA LEU A 305 4.51 -1.25 8.77
C LEU A 305 3.13 -1.89 8.66
N TYR A 306 2.94 -2.74 7.67
CA TYR A 306 1.69 -3.47 7.52
C TYR A 306 1.36 -4.28 8.78
N LYS A 307 2.33 -5.01 9.31
CA LYS A 307 2.20 -5.73 10.55
C LYS A 307 1.73 -4.81 11.69
N ASN A 308 2.41 -3.69 11.90
CA ASN A 308 2.12 -2.77 13.01
C ASN A 308 0.74 -2.10 12.89
N LEU A 309 0.23 -1.92 11.67
CA LEU A 309 -1.10 -1.32 11.44
C LEU A 309 -2.24 -2.33 11.56
N THR A 310 -1.97 -3.63 11.42
CA THR A 310 -2.99 -4.68 11.41
C THR A 310 -3.03 -5.50 12.70
N THR A 311 -2.15 -5.21 13.65
CA THR A 311 -2.10 -5.80 15.00
C THR A 311 -2.87 -4.96 15.99
#